data_c0369be8b711ff41206d4f38bfbef03e
#
_entry.id   c0369be8b711ff41206d4f38bfbef03e
#
_cell.length_a   1.000
_cell.length_b   1.000
_cell.length_c   1.000
_cell.angle_alpha   90.00
_cell.angle_beta   90.00
_cell.angle_gamma   90.00
#
_symmetry.space_group_name_H-M   'P 1'
#
loop_
_entity.id
_entity.type
_entity.pdbx_description
1 polymer ?
#
loop_
_entity_poly.entity_id
_entity_poly.type
_entity_poly.pdbx_seq_one_letter_code
_entity_poly.pdbx_strand_id
1 'polypeptide(L)'
;MKKLIYSILLMSISFSFQSCLHDNEETFDESASERLANVVSADRQMLESASNGWLMQYYAGENYQKGGYNFLMKFKGGKVTAAGELDATGKTYSSDYDVITDQGPVLTFNTYNALIHLLAEPQQENVDGYKGDYEFVIQKAIQDTVFVKGKKWKNKMRFIRMPENEIWNDRLATISNMADSIYWSLFKYEVKGDSVAKFTVDMGNRMLTVMEGTNVTTMGF
;
A
#
# COMPACT_ATOMS: atom_id res chain seq x y z
N MET A 1 -56.95 -6.83 -45.30
CA MET A 1 -55.70 -7.55 -44.84
C MET A 1 -54.57 -6.62 -44.53
N LYS A 2 -54.13 -5.71 -45.41
CA LYS A 2 -53.01 -4.79 -45.11
C LYS A 2 -53.18 -3.93 -43.86
N LYS A 3 -54.38 -3.38 -43.60
CA LYS A 3 -54.66 -2.56 -42.41
C LYS A 3 -54.58 -3.35 -41.09
N LEU A 4 -54.92 -4.63 -41.11
CA LEU A 4 -54.81 -5.52 -39.94
C LEU A 4 -53.36 -5.83 -39.61
N ILE A 5 -52.47 -6.01 -40.60
CA ILE A 5 -51.06 -6.26 -40.45
C ILE A 5 -50.37 -5.03 -39.86
N TYR A 6 -50.70 -3.82 -40.29
CA TYR A 6 -50.16 -2.58 -39.72
C TYR A 6 -50.59 -2.36 -38.26
N SER A 7 -51.84 -2.72 -37.91
CA SER A 7 -52.30 -2.63 -36.50
C SER A 7 -51.57 -3.62 -35.59
N ILE A 8 -51.30 -4.83 -36.06
CA ILE A 8 -50.54 -5.85 -35.30
C ILE A 8 -49.06 -5.43 -35.17
N LEU A 9 -48.48 -4.88 -36.24
CA LEU A 9 -47.10 -4.37 -36.21
C LEU A 9 -46.94 -3.18 -35.26
N LEU A 10 -47.93 -2.26 -35.24
CA LEU A 10 -47.91 -1.12 -34.32
C LEU A 10 -48.06 -1.56 -32.86
N MET A 11 -48.88 -2.58 -32.60
CA MET A 11 -49.12 -3.10 -31.26
C MET A 11 -47.89 -3.88 -30.72
N SER A 12 -47.11 -4.55 -31.57
CA SER A 12 -45.89 -5.24 -31.17
C SER A 12 -44.74 -4.30 -30.81
N ILE A 13 -44.70 -3.09 -31.41
CA ILE A 13 -43.68 -2.07 -31.09
C ILE A 13 -43.95 -1.43 -29.71
N SER A 14 -45.20 -1.34 -29.28
CA SER A 14 -45.57 -0.76 -27.99
C SER A 14 -45.16 -1.62 -26.79
N PHE A 15 -44.93 -2.92 -26.95
CA PHE A 15 -44.50 -3.84 -25.89
C PHE A 15 -42.97 -3.85 -25.69
N SER A 16 -42.21 -3.26 -26.62
CA SER A 16 -40.74 -3.29 -26.55
C SER A 16 -40.13 -2.23 -25.62
N PHE A 17 -40.95 -1.30 -25.11
CA PHE A 17 -40.44 -0.21 -24.24
C PHE A 17 -40.66 -0.43 -22.73
N GLN A 18 -41.16 -1.57 -22.30
CA GLN A 18 -41.37 -1.87 -20.88
C GLN A 18 -40.21 -2.62 -20.20
N SER A 19 -39.12 -2.83 -20.91
CA SER A 19 -38.00 -3.61 -20.37
C SER A 19 -36.96 -2.81 -19.55
N CYS A 20 -37.23 -1.56 -19.20
CA CYS A 20 -36.31 -0.72 -18.44
C CYS A 20 -36.87 -0.18 -17.12
N LEU A 21 -37.97 -0.74 -16.63
CA LEU A 21 -38.42 -0.50 -15.25
C LEU A 21 -38.12 -1.75 -14.41
N HIS A 22 -36.84 -2.11 -14.34
CA HIS A 22 -36.39 -2.94 -13.25
C HIS A 22 -36.21 -1.98 -12.08
N ASP A 23 -37.13 -2.01 -11.14
CA ASP A 23 -36.89 -1.48 -9.80
C ASP A 23 -35.66 -2.20 -9.32
N ASN A 24 -34.50 -1.50 -9.33
CA ASN A 24 -33.38 -1.91 -8.56
C ASN A 24 -33.83 -1.82 -7.11
N GLU A 25 -34.31 -2.93 -6.55
CA GLU A 25 -34.33 -3.06 -5.10
C GLU A 25 -32.93 -2.75 -4.64
N GLU A 26 -32.73 -1.58 -4.05
CA GLU A 26 -31.45 -1.19 -3.52
C GLU A 26 -31.11 -2.21 -2.42
N THR A 27 -30.24 -3.16 -2.76
CA THR A 27 -29.78 -4.24 -1.86
C THR A 27 -29.04 -3.65 -0.66
N PHE A 28 -28.79 -2.35 -0.68
CA PHE A 28 -28.09 -1.60 0.36
C PHE A 28 -28.83 -0.30 0.65
N ASP A 29 -28.96 0.06 1.91
CA ASP A 29 -29.60 1.31 2.39
C ASP A 29 -28.87 2.58 1.92
N GLU A 30 -27.58 2.47 1.55
CA GLU A 30 -26.73 3.56 1.08
C GLU A 30 -26.28 3.33 -0.36
N SER A 31 -26.16 4.39 -1.15
CA SER A 31 -25.60 4.34 -2.50
C SER A 31 -24.12 3.90 -2.48
N ALA A 32 -23.62 3.35 -3.56
CA ALA A 32 -22.22 2.94 -3.68
C ALA A 32 -21.25 4.11 -3.44
N SER A 33 -21.61 5.31 -3.87
CA SER A 33 -20.83 6.55 -3.66
C SER A 33 -20.78 6.97 -2.19
N GLU A 34 -21.92 6.89 -1.48
CA GLU A 34 -21.98 7.20 -0.04
C GLU A 34 -21.17 6.20 0.77
N ARG A 35 -21.33 4.91 0.52
CA ARG A 35 -20.51 3.88 1.18
C ARG A 35 -19.01 4.12 0.98
N LEU A 36 -18.59 4.47 -0.24
CA LEU A 36 -17.19 4.75 -0.52
C LEU A 36 -16.71 6.04 0.18
N ALA A 37 -17.52 7.09 0.22
CA ALA A 37 -17.21 8.32 0.96
C ALA A 37 -17.07 8.06 2.47
N ASN A 38 -17.93 7.19 3.03
CA ASN A 38 -17.87 6.78 4.43
C ASN A 38 -16.58 6.01 4.74
N VAL A 39 -16.17 5.08 3.84
CA VAL A 39 -14.91 4.35 3.98
C VAL A 39 -13.70 5.30 3.90
N VAL A 40 -13.66 6.21 2.94
CA VAL A 40 -12.59 7.22 2.81
C VAL A 40 -12.48 8.08 4.08
N SER A 41 -13.62 8.51 4.63
CA SER A 41 -13.65 9.28 5.88
C SER A 41 -13.15 8.47 7.07
N ALA A 42 -13.57 7.21 7.19
CA ALA A 42 -13.14 6.30 8.26
C ALA A 42 -11.64 6.00 8.18
N ASP A 43 -11.11 5.76 6.99
CA ASP A 43 -9.68 5.50 6.77
C ASP A 43 -8.83 6.72 7.11
N ARG A 44 -9.28 7.93 6.75
CA ARG A 44 -8.62 9.18 7.16
C ARG A 44 -8.60 9.32 8.68
N GLN A 45 -9.73 9.11 9.35
CA GLN A 45 -9.82 9.16 10.81
C GLN A 45 -8.90 8.11 11.46
N MET A 46 -8.83 6.91 10.89
CA MET A 46 -7.93 5.87 11.36
C MET A 46 -6.47 6.31 11.27
N LEU A 47 -6.02 6.85 10.14
CA LEU A 47 -4.65 7.36 9.97
C LEU A 47 -4.33 8.47 10.96
N GLU A 48 -5.27 9.40 11.20
CA GLU A 48 -5.09 10.53 12.14
C GLU A 48 -5.21 10.12 13.61
N SER A 49 -5.77 8.94 13.91
CA SER A 49 -6.01 8.46 15.28
C SER A 49 -4.74 8.05 16.05
N ALA A 50 -3.62 7.83 15.34
CA ALA A 50 -2.37 7.44 15.98
C ALA A 50 -1.64 8.67 16.53
N SER A 51 -1.71 8.89 17.85
CA SER A 51 -1.10 10.03 18.54
C SER A 51 0.40 10.15 18.31
N ASN A 52 1.11 9.01 18.28
CA ASN A 52 2.54 8.91 17.98
C ASN A 52 2.83 8.49 16.53
N GLY A 53 1.80 8.36 15.68
CA GLY A 53 1.94 7.99 14.27
C GLY A 53 2.07 6.49 14.03
N TRP A 54 2.63 6.16 12.90
CA TRP A 54 2.69 4.83 12.32
C TRP A 54 4.10 4.47 11.87
N LEU A 55 4.50 3.23 12.02
CA LEU A 55 5.62 2.62 11.33
C LEU A 55 5.11 2.03 10.01
N MET A 56 5.48 2.60 8.89
CA MET A 56 5.21 2.04 7.57
C MET A 56 6.32 1.08 7.17
N GLN A 57 5.97 -0.17 6.93
CA GLN A 57 6.83 -1.13 6.25
C GLN A 57 6.59 -1.01 4.76
N TYR A 58 7.50 -0.32 4.09
CA TYR A 58 7.42 0.06 2.69
C TYR A 58 8.29 -0.88 1.85
N TYR A 59 7.81 -1.29 0.68
CA TYR A 59 8.57 -2.14 -0.24
C TYR A 59 8.60 -1.51 -1.63
N ALA A 60 9.81 -1.32 -2.16
CA ALA A 60 10.05 -0.78 -3.50
C ALA A 60 10.40 -1.88 -4.51
N GLY A 61 10.40 -1.51 -5.78
CA GLY A 61 10.73 -2.41 -6.89
C GLY A 61 9.53 -3.22 -7.37
N GLU A 62 9.62 -3.73 -8.56
CA GLU A 62 8.67 -4.71 -9.06
C GLU A 62 8.84 -6.03 -8.31
N ASN A 63 7.75 -6.59 -7.78
CA ASN A 63 7.80 -7.80 -6.95
C ASN A 63 8.80 -7.71 -5.78
N TYR A 64 8.86 -6.57 -5.10
CA TYR A 64 9.71 -6.32 -3.93
C TYR A 64 11.23 -6.29 -4.20
N GLN A 65 11.68 -6.24 -5.46
CA GLN A 65 13.09 -6.40 -5.86
C GLN A 65 14.07 -5.36 -5.29
N LYS A 66 13.55 -4.26 -4.76
CA LYS A 66 14.38 -3.19 -4.15
C LYS A 66 14.29 -3.17 -2.63
N GLY A 67 13.80 -4.27 -2.05
CA GLY A 67 13.76 -4.49 -0.61
C GLY A 67 12.76 -3.66 0.15
N GLY A 68 12.87 -3.73 1.47
CA GLY A 68 12.02 -3.05 2.43
C GLY A 68 12.69 -1.82 3.04
N TYR A 69 11.87 -0.84 3.41
CA TYR A 69 12.26 0.40 4.07
C TYR A 69 11.27 0.72 5.17
N ASN A 70 11.74 1.32 6.24
CA ASN A 70 10.91 1.70 7.37
C ASN A 70 10.77 3.23 7.41
N PHE A 71 9.52 3.70 7.36
CA PHE A 71 9.19 5.10 7.51
C PHE A 71 8.28 5.29 8.72
N LEU A 72 8.57 6.30 9.52
CA LEU A 72 7.68 6.76 10.59
C LEU A 72 6.83 7.90 10.04
N MET A 73 5.52 7.83 10.18
CA MET A 73 4.59 8.80 9.61
C MET A 73 3.52 9.19 10.61
N LYS A 74 3.28 10.48 10.76
CA LYS A 74 2.19 11.02 11.59
C LYS A 74 1.28 11.88 10.74
N PHE A 75 0.02 11.52 10.70
CA PHE A 75 -1.03 12.21 9.94
C PHE A 75 -1.84 13.11 10.86
N LYS A 76 -2.08 14.35 10.45
CA LYS A 76 -2.89 15.31 11.22
C LYS A 76 -3.38 16.45 10.35
N GLY A 77 -4.70 16.61 10.23
CA GLY A 77 -5.31 17.77 9.58
C GLY A 77 -4.86 17.98 8.13
N GLY A 78 -4.78 16.91 7.33
CA GLY A 78 -4.33 16.96 5.94
C GLY A 78 -2.82 17.11 5.75
N LYS A 79 -2.04 17.09 6.83
CA LYS A 79 -0.57 17.10 6.82
C LYS A 79 -0.01 15.77 7.28
N VAL A 80 1.09 15.36 6.66
CA VAL A 80 1.90 14.23 7.12
C VAL A 80 3.28 14.72 7.50
N THR A 81 3.79 14.26 8.64
CA THR A 81 5.20 14.37 9.01
C THR A 81 5.83 13.00 8.91
N ALA A 82 6.92 12.88 8.19
CA ALA A 82 7.61 11.61 7.95
C ALA A 82 9.08 11.68 8.36
N ALA A 83 9.60 10.57 8.89
CA ALA A 83 11.02 10.30 9.10
C ALA A 83 11.33 8.88 8.62
N GLY A 84 12.58 8.56 8.33
CA GLY A 84 12.92 7.23 7.83
C GLY A 84 14.40 6.91 7.96
N GLU A 85 14.71 5.65 7.81
CA GLU A 85 16.07 5.12 7.90
C GLU A 85 16.98 5.50 6.72
N LEU A 86 16.41 6.08 5.64
CA LEU A 86 17.17 6.52 4.46
C LEU A 86 17.84 7.90 4.65
N ASP A 87 17.63 8.56 5.76
CA ASP A 87 18.17 9.88 6.05
C ASP A 87 18.67 9.97 7.49
N ALA A 88 19.33 11.09 7.79
CA ALA A 88 19.90 11.32 9.11
C ALA A 88 18.85 11.23 10.22
N THR A 89 19.20 10.57 11.30
CA THR A 89 18.36 10.46 12.51
C THR A 89 17.90 11.84 12.98
N GLY A 90 16.61 11.96 13.26
CA GLY A 90 15.99 13.20 13.72
C GLY A 90 15.51 14.15 12.61
N LYS A 91 15.86 13.90 11.36
CA LYS A 91 15.34 14.67 10.25
C LYS A 91 13.91 14.25 9.90
N THR A 92 13.04 15.22 9.77
CA THR A 92 11.64 15.01 9.40
C THR A 92 11.28 15.80 8.16
N TYR A 93 10.33 15.28 7.40
CA TYR A 93 9.77 15.91 6.22
C TYR A 93 8.27 16.04 6.37
N SER A 94 7.72 17.17 5.98
CA SER A 94 6.28 17.41 6.03
C SER A 94 5.75 17.74 4.64
N SER A 95 4.58 17.19 4.34
CA SER A 95 3.85 17.44 3.09
C SER A 95 2.36 17.37 3.33
N ASP A 96 1.58 17.71 2.32
CA ASP A 96 0.14 17.47 2.32
C ASP A 96 -0.14 16.02 1.94
N TYR A 97 -1.17 15.45 2.54
CA TYR A 97 -1.72 14.16 2.16
C TYR A 97 -3.25 14.25 2.04
N ASP A 98 -3.83 13.30 1.35
CA ASP A 98 -5.27 13.10 1.32
C ASP A 98 -5.61 11.61 1.26
N VAL A 99 -6.84 11.26 1.64
CA VAL A 99 -7.45 9.98 1.31
C VAL A 99 -8.58 10.27 0.35
N ILE A 100 -8.44 9.81 -0.87
CA ILE A 100 -9.35 10.12 -1.97
C ILE A 100 -10.07 8.86 -2.46
N THR A 101 -11.17 9.09 -3.17
CA THR A 101 -11.90 8.06 -3.91
C THR A 101 -11.29 7.89 -5.31
N ASP A 102 -10.75 6.69 -5.59
CA ASP A 102 -10.31 6.29 -6.93
C ASP A 102 -10.76 4.83 -7.16
N GLN A 103 -9.88 3.86 -7.22
CA GLN A 103 -10.21 2.42 -7.27
C GLN A 103 -10.45 1.84 -5.86
N GLY A 104 -11.20 2.56 -5.02
CA GLY A 104 -11.34 2.40 -3.58
C GLY A 104 -10.73 3.60 -2.84
N PRO A 105 -10.54 3.53 -1.52
CA PRO A 105 -9.85 4.56 -0.75
C PRO A 105 -8.35 4.54 -1.08
N VAL A 106 -7.81 5.68 -1.50
CA VAL A 106 -6.40 5.86 -1.86
C VAL A 106 -5.77 6.94 -1.00
N LEU A 107 -4.77 6.56 -0.21
CA LEU A 107 -3.86 7.50 0.44
C LEU A 107 -2.92 8.07 -0.62
N THR A 108 -2.89 9.39 -0.78
CA THR A 108 -2.03 10.10 -1.72
C THR A 108 -1.26 11.22 -1.02
N PHE A 109 -0.03 11.46 -1.44
CA PHE A 109 0.81 12.57 -0.97
C PHE A 109 0.73 13.68 -2.00
N ASN A 110 -0.09 14.69 -1.73
CA ASN A 110 -0.47 15.73 -2.71
C ASN A 110 0.64 16.73 -3.01
N THR A 111 1.60 16.88 -2.09
CA THR A 111 2.78 17.72 -2.29
C THR A 111 4.05 16.88 -2.12
N TYR A 112 5.13 17.34 -2.73
CA TYR A 112 6.40 16.66 -2.67
C TYR A 112 6.87 16.45 -1.23
N ASN A 113 7.16 15.19 -0.90
CA ASN A 113 7.81 14.79 0.34
C ASN A 113 9.12 14.08 -0.02
N ALA A 114 10.24 14.66 0.33
CA ALA A 114 11.55 14.18 -0.08
C ALA A 114 11.86 12.74 0.37
N LEU A 115 11.19 12.24 1.43
CA LEU A 115 11.37 10.88 1.89
C LEU A 115 10.50 9.89 1.10
N ILE A 116 9.21 10.21 0.92
CA ILE A 116 8.25 9.31 0.28
C ILE A 116 8.48 9.21 -1.23
N HIS A 117 8.84 10.33 -1.87
CA HIS A 117 9.08 10.37 -3.31
C HIS A 117 10.48 9.90 -3.72
N LEU A 118 11.44 9.85 -2.78
CA LEU A 118 12.83 9.48 -3.06
C LEU A 118 12.97 8.18 -3.88
N LEU A 119 12.19 7.15 -3.51
CA LEU A 119 12.25 5.86 -4.18
C LEU A 119 11.49 5.82 -5.52
N ALA A 120 10.69 6.83 -5.79
CA ALA A 120 9.95 7.00 -7.04
C ALA A 120 10.62 7.98 -8.02
N GLU A 121 11.63 8.72 -7.56
CA GLU A 121 12.30 9.73 -8.39
C GLU A 121 13.08 9.09 -9.54
N PRO A 122 12.92 9.62 -10.77
CA PRO A 122 13.73 9.22 -11.90
C PRO A 122 15.22 9.45 -11.64
N GLN A 123 16.04 8.50 -12.06
CA GLN A 123 17.50 8.59 -12.03
C GLN A 123 18.03 8.54 -13.46
N GLN A 124 19.26 9.03 -13.70
CA GLN A 124 19.83 9.17 -15.06
C GLN A 124 19.71 7.90 -15.91
N GLU A 125 19.89 6.74 -15.32
CA GLU A 125 19.84 5.43 -16.01
C GLU A 125 18.54 4.68 -15.78
N ASN A 126 17.64 5.18 -14.91
CA ASN A 126 16.41 4.52 -14.54
C ASN A 126 15.27 5.53 -14.36
N VAL A 127 14.47 5.69 -15.41
CA VAL A 127 13.34 6.63 -15.46
C VAL A 127 12.23 6.33 -14.41
N ASP A 128 12.18 5.12 -13.89
CA ASP A 128 11.23 4.70 -12.85
C ASP A 128 11.85 4.76 -11.43
N GLY A 129 13.09 5.24 -11.30
CA GLY A 129 13.81 5.26 -10.02
C GLY A 129 13.95 3.86 -9.41
N TYR A 130 13.71 3.74 -8.11
CA TYR A 130 13.64 2.44 -7.42
C TYR A 130 12.27 1.77 -7.54
N LYS A 131 11.39 2.26 -8.42
CA LYS A 131 10.02 1.78 -8.58
C LYS A 131 9.23 1.87 -7.26
N GLY A 132 9.35 3.00 -6.60
CA GLY A 132 8.57 3.32 -5.40
C GLY A 132 7.16 3.83 -5.74
N ASP A 133 6.23 3.63 -4.82
CA ASP A 133 4.89 4.18 -4.87
C ASP A 133 4.78 5.37 -3.90
N TYR A 134 4.00 6.38 -4.26
CA TYR A 134 3.58 7.48 -3.38
C TYR A 134 2.06 7.65 -3.32
N GLU A 135 1.35 6.71 -3.94
CA GLU A 135 -0.09 6.52 -3.83
C GLU A 135 -0.39 5.07 -3.41
N PHE A 136 -1.26 4.90 -2.42
CA PHE A 136 -1.47 3.61 -1.79
C PHE A 136 -2.97 3.33 -1.66
N VAL A 137 -3.44 2.26 -2.29
CA VAL A 137 -4.80 1.77 -2.11
C VAL A 137 -4.91 1.16 -0.71
N ILE A 138 -5.77 1.71 0.14
CA ILE A 138 -6.06 1.16 1.46
C ILE A 138 -6.94 -0.07 1.27
N GLN A 139 -6.44 -1.22 1.68
CA GLN A 139 -7.15 -2.49 1.51
C GLN A 139 -7.96 -2.87 2.73
N LYS A 140 -7.43 -2.57 3.91
CA LYS A 140 -8.05 -2.95 5.18
C LYS A 140 -7.39 -2.20 6.33
N ALA A 141 -8.20 -1.73 7.27
CA ALA A 141 -7.75 -1.20 8.55
C ALA A 141 -8.29 -2.10 9.68
N ILE A 142 -7.40 -2.64 10.52
CA ILE A 142 -7.78 -3.53 11.63
C ILE A 142 -6.94 -3.14 12.84
N GLN A 143 -7.62 -2.70 13.91
CA GLN A 143 -6.97 -2.34 15.17
C GLN A 143 -5.77 -1.39 14.94
N ASP A 144 -4.57 -1.89 15.14
CA ASP A 144 -3.32 -1.14 15.08
C ASP A 144 -2.55 -1.35 13.76
N THR A 145 -3.22 -1.82 12.72
CA THR A 145 -2.59 -2.08 11.42
C THR A 145 -3.47 -1.63 10.27
N VAL A 146 -2.90 -0.85 9.34
CA VAL A 146 -3.51 -0.47 8.07
C VAL A 146 -2.75 -1.16 6.94
N PHE A 147 -3.42 -2.04 6.21
CA PHE A 147 -2.86 -2.74 5.06
C PHE A 147 -3.10 -1.92 3.80
N VAL A 148 -2.04 -1.67 3.06
CA VAL A 148 -2.09 -0.89 1.83
C VAL A 148 -1.39 -1.62 0.68
N LYS A 149 -1.69 -1.18 -0.53
CA LYS A 149 -1.06 -1.68 -1.75
C LYS A 149 -0.64 -0.51 -2.61
N GLY A 150 0.61 -0.49 -3.05
CA GLY A 150 1.09 0.52 -3.99
C GLY A 150 0.20 0.59 -5.22
N LYS A 151 -0.15 1.79 -5.67
CA LYS A 151 -1.07 1.99 -6.79
C LYS A 151 -0.42 1.62 -8.13
N LYS A 152 0.85 1.95 -8.34
CA LYS A 152 1.61 1.67 -9.57
C LYS A 152 2.23 0.27 -9.53
N TRP A 153 3.08 -0.02 -8.56
CA TRP A 153 3.89 -1.25 -8.52
C TRP A 153 3.24 -2.42 -7.80
N LYS A 154 2.10 -2.19 -7.17
CA LYS A 154 1.24 -3.24 -6.57
C LYS A 154 1.84 -4.00 -5.39
N ASN A 155 2.95 -3.56 -4.82
CA ASN A 155 3.51 -4.16 -3.62
C ASN A 155 2.58 -3.98 -2.42
N LYS A 156 2.43 -5.03 -1.63
CA LYS A 156 1.68 -5.00 -0.38
C LYS A 156 2.56 -4.43 0.71
N MET A 157 2.03 -3.52 1.48
CA MET A 157 2.69 -2.77 2.54
C MET A 157 1.75 -2.63 3.73
N ARG A 158 2.25 -2.16 4.86
CA ARG A 158 1.41 -1.93 6.03
C ARG A 158 1.92 -0.79 6.88
N PHE A 159 1.00 -0.13 7.54
CA PHE A 159 1.26 0.78 8.65
C PHE A 159 0.97 0.05 9.95
N ILE A 160 1.86 0.10 10.90
CA ILE A 160 1.72 -0.45 12.26
C ILE A 160 1.72 0.73 13.21
N ARG A 161 0.70 0.82 14.08
CA ARG A 161 0.58 1.90 15.05
C ARG A 161 1.79 1.92 16.00
N MET A 162 2.38 3.10 16.15
CA MET A 162 3.49 3.29 17.08
C MET A 162 2.97 3.41 18.51
N PRO A 163 3.66 2.78 19.50
CA PRO A 163 3.39 3.01 20.91
C PRO A 163 3.52 4.50 21.26
N GLU A 164 2.65 5.00 22.12
CA GLU A 164 2.57 6.45 22.44
C GLU A 164 3.84 7.01 23.05
N ASN A 165 4.55 6.20 23.81
CA ASN A 165 5.78 6.57 24.52
C ASN A 165 7.07 6.21 23.77
N GLU A 166 7.00 5.68 22.57
CA GLU A 166 8.17 5.32 21.77
C GLU A 166 8.74 6.56 21.07
N ILE A 167 10.05 6.78 21.20
CA ILE A 167 10.75 7.90 20.57
C ILE A 167 11.15 7.51 19.14
N TRP A 168 10.76 8.30 18.14
CA TRP A 168 11.03 8.03 16.73
C TRP A 168 12.51 7.82 16.42
N ASN A 169 13.39 8.65 16.99
CA ASN A 169 14.84 8.54 16.77
C ASN A 169 15.41 7.22 17.32
N ASP A 170 14.92 6.79 18.48
CA ASP A 170 15.35 5.52 19.10
C ASP A 170 14.88 4.33 18.27
N ARG A 171 13.66 4.42 17.74
CA ARG A 171 13.12 3.40 16.83
C ARG A 171 13.94 3.30 15.54
N LEU A 172 14.25 4.41 14.90
CA LEU A 172 15.06 4.43 13.68
C LEU A 172 16.49 3.96 13.95
N ALA A 173 17.09 4.36 15.05
CA ALA A 173 18.41 3.87 15.47
C ALA A 173 18.41 2.36 15.71
N THR A 174 17.36 1.82 16.34
CA THR A 174 17.21 0.38 16.54
C THR A 174 17.14 -0.36 15.20
N ILE A 175 16.35 0.14 14.25
CA ILE A 175 16.22 -0.45 12.90
C ILE A 175 17.58 -0.42 12.18
N SER A 176 18.29 0.71 12.19
CA SER A 176 19.61 0.85 11.58
C SER A 176 20.62 -0.12 12.20
N ASN A 177 20.69 -0.19 13.53
CA ASN A 177 21.58 -1.09 14.24
C ASN A 177 21.27 -2.57 13.95
N MET A 178 20.01 -2.94 13.79
CA MET A 178 19.62 -4.30 13.39
C MET A 178 20.11 -4.60 11.98
N ALA A 179 19.92 -3.69 11.02
CA ALA A 179 20.41 -3.84 9.66
C ALA A 179 21.94 -3.98 9.62
N ASP A 180 22.67 -3.15 10.37
CA ASP A 180 24.13 -3.18 10.46
C ASP A 180 24.66 -4.45 11.16
N SER A 181 23.82 -5.12 11.95
CA SER A 181 24.18 -6.38 12.63
C SER A 181 24.13 -7.60 11.73
N ILE A 182 23.60 -7.49 10.51
CA ILE A 182 23.54 -8.60 9.56
C ILE A 182 24.85 -8.69 8.77
N TYR A 183 25.87 -9.39 9.34
CA TYR A 183 27.19 -9.56 8.71
C TYR A 183 27.29 -10.70 7.71
N TRP A 184 26.29 -11.60 7.71
CA TRP A 184 26.37 -12.85 6.99
C TRP A 184 25.63 -12.78 5.66
N SER A 185 26.31 -13.07 4.60
CA SER A 185 25.68 -13.17 3.26
C SER A 185 25.09 -14.56 2.96
N LEU A 186 25.44 -15.56 3.76
CA LEU A 186 24.98 -16.95 3.57
C LEU A 186 24.77 -17.63 4.92
N PHE A 187 23.58 -18.19 5.10
CA PHE A 187 23.21 -19.02 6.25
C PHE A 187 22.76 -20.40 5.76
N LYS A 188 22.92 -21.40 6.62
CA LYS A 188 22.35 -22.75 6.42
C LYS A 188 21.44 -23.06 7.59
N TYR A 189 20.32 -23.68 7.30
CA TYR A 189 19.47 -24.31 8.30
C TYR A 189 19.66 -25.82 8.18
N GLU A 190 20.14 -26.47 9.23
CA GLU A 190 20.44 -27.89 9.26
C GLU A 190 19.61 -28.58 10.34
N VAL A 191 19.04 -29.74 10.01
CA VAL A 191 18.34 -30.61 10.96
C VAL A 191 19.04 -31.97 10.96
N LYS A 192 19.56 -32.38 12.12
CA LYS A 192 20.29 -33.65 12.29
C LYS A 192 21.49 -33.82 11.33
N GLY A 193 22.14 -32.70 10.98
CA GLY A 193 23.28 -32.72 10.04
C GLY A 193 22.91 -32.57 8.56
N ASP A 194 21.62 -32.64 8.21
CA ASP A 194 21.17 -32.43 6.84
C ASP A 194 20.83 -30.94 6.62
N SER A 195 21.36 -30.36 5.55
CA SER A 195 21.02 -28.99 5.16
C SER A 195 19.60 -28.94 4.62
N VAL A 196 18.69 -28.29 5.35
CA VAL A 196 17.27 -28.16 4.99
C VAL A 196 17.03 -26.94 4.13
N ALA A 197 17.67 -25.82 4.48
CA ALA A 197 17.55 -24.57 3.72
C ALA A 197 18.87 -23.80 3.69
N LYS A 198 19.09 -23.04 2.63
CA LYS A 198 20.15 -22.05 2.51
C LYS A 198 19.52 -20.67 2.37
N PHE A 199 20.13 -19.70 3.01
CA PHE A 199 19.70 -18.31 2.99
C PHE A 199 20.85 -17.46 2.46
N THR A 200 20.56 -16.60 1.49
CA THR A 200 21.48 -15.55 1.04
C THR A 200 20.86 -14.19 1.28
N VAL A 201 21.68 -13.27 1.78
CA VAL A 201 21.26 -11.89 2.06
C VAL A 201 22.01 -10.96 1.10
N ASP A 202 21.26 -10.20 0.32
CA ASP A 202 21.77 -9.09 -0.48
C ASP A 202 21.45 -7.78 0.27
N MET A 203 22.43 -7.25 0.96
CA MET A 203 22.28 -6.02 1.73
C MET A 203 22.09 -4.80 0.84
N GLY A 204 22.67 -4.79 -0.35
CA GLY A 204 22.55 -3.66 -1.28
C GLY A 204 21.15 -3.47 -1.82
N ASN A 205 20.45 -4.58 -2.09
CA ASN A 205 19.07 -4.58 -2.53
C ASN A 205 18.06 -4.94 -1.42
N ARG A 206 18.52 -5.17 -0.18
CA ARG A 206 17.70 -5.57 0.97
C ARG A 206 16.83 -6.78 0.68
N MET A 207 17.45 -7.82 0.12
CA MET A 207 16.76 -9.02 -0.32
C MET A 207 17.28 -10.24 0.44
N LEU A 208 16.36 -11.07 0.89
CA LEU A 208 16.62 -12.41 1.43
C LEU A 208 16.17 -13.45 0.41
N THR A 209 17.07 -14.35 0.03
CA THR A 209 16.72 -15.49 -0.80
C THR A 209 16.84 -16.77 0.02
N VAL A 210 15.76 -17.54 0.04
CA VAL A 210 15.66 -18.84 0.71
C VAL A 210 15.65 -19.94 -0.34
N MET A 211 16.52 -20.92 -0.20
CA MET A 211 16.62 -22.08 -1.09
C MET A 211 16.35 -23.36 -0.30
N GLU A 212 15.25 -24.04 -0.61
CA GLU A 212 14.85 -25.33 -0.03
C GLU A 212 14.79 -26.37 -1.15
N GLY A 213 15.84 -27.17 -1.28
CA GLY A 213 15.98 -28.09 -2.42
C GLY A 213 16.04 -27.29 -3.74
N THR A 214 15.05 -27.52 -4.61
CA THR A 214 14.89 -26.79 -5.89
C THR A 214 14.00 -25.54 -5.77
N ASN A 215 13.35 -25.33 -4.64
CA ASN A 215 12.49 -24.16 -4.42
C ASN A 215 13.34 -22.97 -4.02
N VAL A 216 13.12 -21.85 -4.70
CA VAL A 216 13.79 -20.58 -4.42
C VAL A 216 12.72 -19.51 -4.15
N THR A 217 12.77 -18.90 -2.98
CA THR A 217 11.90 -17.81 -2.59
C THR A 217 12.74 -16.59 -2.26
N THR A 218 12.41 -15.45 -2.84
CA THR A 218 13.10 -14.17 -2.57
C THR A 218 12.10 -13.19 -1.98
N MET A 219 12.51 -12.47 -0.93
CA MET A 219 11.69 -11.50 -0.22
C MET A 219 12.51 -10.27 0.16
N GLY A 220 11.90 -9.10 0.17
CA GLY A 220 12.48 -7.88 0.73
C GLY A 220 12.44 -7.89 2.26
N PHE A 221 13.42 -7.27 2.91
CA PHE A 221 13.48 -7.11 4.36
C PHE A 221 13.82 -5.68 4.77
#